data_43315b329c26bba1702399c4e9f723eb
#
_entry.id   43315b329c26bba1702399c4e9f723eb
#
_cell.length_a   1.000
_cell.length_b   1.000
_cell.length_c   1.000
_cell.angle_alpha   90.00
_cell.angle_beta   90.00
_cell.angle_gamma   90.00
#
_symmetry.space_group_name_H-M   'P 1'
#
loop_
_entity.id
_entity.type
_entity.pdbx_description
1 polymer ?
#
loop_
_entity_poly.entity_id
_entity_poly.type
_entity_poly.pdbx_seq_one_letter_code
_entity_poly.pdbx_strand_id
1 'polypeptide(L)'
;IVIDVNTMYFERNGGYEYAKQFYEEAFHFIEEKFGADNVISAVMHADEINLAATEDLGKEVYHYHLHAMVLPVVEKEILWSKRCKDPELRGTVKEVVNQISHSKKWKSDIPLVDEKGNPLLRKNGKPMFRASYSILQDELFNHMTEKGFKGFQRGEYGSTAEHLTSLQYQIKQDTQRLDKLQQRIQKEQVKYKSSHQIFKTYNEIDSMGQKTFTGKMAISKEDYKELTILAKEGITSRAEIRKLEE
;
A
#
# COMPACT_ATOMS: atom_id res chain seq x y z
N ILE A 1 -0.89 1.24 -19.42
CA ILE A 1 -1.60 1.77 -18.23
C ILE A 1 -1.82 0.59 -17.32
N VAL A 2 -1.53 0.75 -16.04
CA VAL A 2 -1.90 -0.20 -15.00
C VAL A 2 -2.81 0.53 -14.01
N ILE A 3 -3.97 -0.04 -13.73
CA ILE A 3 -4.89 0.44 -12.71
C ILE A 3 -4.92 -0.60 -11.61
N ASP A 4 -4.44 -0.19 -10.44
CA ASP A 4 -4.30 -1.03 -9.26
C ASP A 4 -5.00 -0.36 -8.07
N VAL A 5 -5.85 -1.12 -7.38
CA VAL A 5 -6.60 -0.68 -6.21
C VAL A 5 -6.40 -1.69 -5.08
N ASN A 6 -6.34 -1.18 -3.87
CA ASN A 6 -6.12 -2.01 -2.68
C ASN A 6 -7.06 -3.22 -2.62
N THR A 7 -6.50 -4.42 -2.52
CA THR A 7 -7.22 -5.70 -2.45
C THR A 7 -8.35 -5.69 -1.42
N MET A 8 -8.12 -5.11 -0.24
CA MET A 8 -9.11 -5.06 0.83
C MET A 8 -10.33 -4.20 0.50
N TYR A 9 -10.22 -3.28 -0.46
CA TYR A 9 -11.38 -2.55 -0.98
C TYR A 9 -12.35 -3.51 -1.65
N PHE A 10 -11.86 -4.38 -2.52
CA PHE A 10 -12.70 -5.36 -3.22
C PHE A 10 -13.27 -6.40 -2.26
N GLU A 11 -12.46 -6.93 -1.34
CA GLU A 11 -12.92 -7.91 -0.35
C GLU A 11 -14.09 -7.41 0.51
N ARG A 12 -14.11 -6.12 0.84
CA ARG A 12 -15.19 -5.49 1.62
C ARG A 12 -16.46 -5.20 0.80
N ASN A 13 -16.36 -5.17 -0.51
CA ASN A 13 -17.46 -4.79 -1.40
C ASN A 13 -18.00 -5.93 -2.26
N GLY A 14 -17.55 -7.19 -2.06
CA GLY A 14 -18.07 -8.35 -2.78
C GLY A 14 -17.03 -9.16 -3.57
N GLY A 15 -15.74 -8.86 -3.36
CA GLY A 15 -14.64 -9.65 -3.93
C GLY A 15 -14.56 -9.55 -5.44
N TYR A 16 -14.40 -10.70 -6.09
CA TYR A 16 -14.17 -10.82 -7.54
C TYR A 16 -15.25 -10.13 -8.41
N GLU A 17 -16.52 -10.36 -8.11
CA GLU A 17 -17.62 -9.81 -8.93
C GLU A 17 -17.66 -8.28 -8.87
N TYR A 18 -17.35 -7.71 -7.71
CA TYR A 18 -17.25 -6.26 -7.57
C TYR A 18 -16.00 -5.70 -8.26
N ALA A 19 -14.87 -6.40 -8.17
CA ALA A 19 -13.65 -6.04 -8.87
C ALA A 19 -13.85 -6.07 -10.39
N LYS A 20 -14.58 -7.06 -10.92
CA LYS A 20 -14.92 -7.17 -12.33
C LYS A 20 -15.72 -5.94 -12.80
N GLN A 21 -16.78 -5.57 -12.07
CA GLN A 21 -17.57 -4.38 -12.39
C GLN A 21 -16.74 -3.09 -12.33
N PHE A 22 -15.87 -2.98 -11.32
CA PHE A 22 -14.98 -1.84 -11.18
C PHE A 22 -14.02 -1.71 -12.37
N TYR A 23 -13.36 -2.79 -12.76
CA TYR A 23 -12.38 -2.76 -13.85
C TYR A 23 -13.03 -2.69 -15.23
N GLU A 24 -14.26 -3.15 -15.39
CA GLU A 24 -15.07 -2.94 -16.59
C GLU A 24 -15.37 -1.44 -16.79
N GLU A 25 -15.79 -0.74 -15.74
CA GLU A 25 -16.00 0.71 -15.79
C GLU A 25 -14.67 1.48 -15.97
N ALA A 26 -13.59 1.04 -15.32
CA ALA A 26 -12.27 1.61 -15.54
C ALA A 26 -11.78 1.42 -16.99
N PHE A 27 -12.14 0.33 -17.63
CA PHE A 27 -11.88 0.11 -19.06
C PHE A 27 -12.66 1.10 -19.93
N HIS A 28 -13.95 1.34 -19.65
CA HIS A 28 -14.74 2.36 -20.36
C HIS A 28 -14.12 3.75 -20.20
N PHE A 29 -13.63 4.11 -19.01
CA PHE A 29 -12.89 5.35 -18.84
C PHE A 29 -11.66 5.44 -19.76
N ILE A 30 -10.93 4.33 -19.95
CA ILE A 30 -9.78 4.29 -20.85
C ILE A 30 -10.22 4.50 -22.30
N GLU A 31 -11.32 3.85 -22.73
CA GLU A 31 -11.87 4.02 -24.07
C GLU A 31 -12.32 5.46 -24.34
N GLU A 32 -13.02 6.08 -23.40
CA GLU A 32 -13.44 7.48 -23.48
C GLU A 32 -12.23 8.44 -23.56
N LYS A 33 -11.20 8.18 -22.76
CA LYS A 33 -10.02 9.05 -22.68
C LYS A 33 -9.07 8.96 -23.86
N PHE A 34 -8.92 7.77 -24.42
CA PHE A 34 -7.91 7.51 -25.45
C PHE A 34 -8.50 7.21 -26.83
N GLY A 35 -9.80 6.95 -26.91
CA GLY A 35 -10.52 6.46 -28.08
C GLY A 35 -10.46 4.93 -28.15
N ALA A 36 -11.62 4.27 -28.36
CA ALA A 36 -11.71 2.82 -28.39
C ALA A 36 -10.80 2.19 -29.46
N ASP A 37 -10.67 2.82 -30.63
CA ASP A 37 -9.79 2.36 -31.72
C ASP A 37 -8.29 2.40 -31.37
N ASN A 38 -7.93 3.13 -30.31
CA ASN A 38 -6.54 3.26 -29.84
C ASN A 38 -6.22 2.30 -28.70
N VAL A 39 -7.17 1.54 -28.21
CA VAL A 39 -6.95 0.50 -27.19
C VAL A 39 -6.61 -0.82 -27.87
N ILE A 40 -5.37 -1.29 -27.72
CA ILE A 40 -4.89 -2.52 -28.33
C ILE A 40 -5.36 -3.74 -27.56
N SER A 41 -5.29 -3.67 -26.23
CA SER A 41 -5.73 -4.74 -25.33
C SER A 41 -6.00 -4.20 -23.95
N ALA A 42 -6.90 -4.85 -23.23
CA ALA A 42 -7.11 -4.65 -21.81
C ALA A 42 -7.38 -6.01 -21.16
N VAL A 43 -6.69 -6.30 -20.06
CA VAL A 43 -6.79 -7.57 -19.34
C VAL A 43 -6.86 -7.29 -17.85
N MET A 44 -7.92 -7.77 -17.23
CA MET A 44 -8.02 -7.82 -15.77
C MET A 44 -7.31 -9.08 -15.28
N HIS A 45 -6.30 -8.92 -14.44
CA HIS A 45 -5.65 -10.01 -13.75
C HIS A 45 -6.38 -10.34 -12.46
N ALA A 46 -6.59 -11.65 -12.22
CA ALA A 46 -7.31 -12.17 -11.07
C ALA A 46 -6.68 -13.50 -10.57
N ASP A 47 -5.42 -13.71 -10.90
CA ASP A 47 -4.67 -14.95 -10.67
C ASP A 47 -3.49 -14.77 -9.68
N GLU A 48 -3.21 -13.56 -9.25
CA GLU A 48 -2.17 -13.28 -8.27
C GLU A 48 -2.72 -13.37 -6.84
N ILE A 49 -2.20 -14.32 -6.04
CA ILE A 49 -2.59 -14.47 -4.62
C ILE A 49 -1.93 -13.38 -3.78
N ASN A 50 -2.73 -12.63 -3.03
CA ASN A 50 -2.24 -11.70 -2.02
C ASN A 50 -1.98 -12.48 -0.71
N LEU A 51 -0.75 -12.95 -0.52
CA LEU A 51 -0.36 -13.77 0.64
C LEU A 51 -0.67 -13.09 1.97
N ALA A 52 -0.43 -11.78 2.09
CA ALA A 52 -0.69 -11.04 3.32
C ALA A 52 -2.18 -11.00 3.67
N ALA A 53 -3.04 -10.68 2.71
CA ALA A 53 -4.48 -10.66 2.91
C ALA A 53 -5.05 -12.09 3.14
N THR A 54 -4.47 -13.09 2.47
CA THR A 54 -4.84 -14.51 2.64
C THR A 54 -4.57 -14.98 4.07
N GLU A 55 -3.41 -14.65 4.64
CA GLU A 55 -3.09 -14.99 6.03
C GLU A 55 -3.97 -14.23 7.03
N ASP A 56 -4.20 -12.93 6.79
CA ASP A 56 -4.99 -12.10 7.70
C ASP A 56 -6.47 -12.52 7.74
N LEU A 57 -7.02 -12.99 6.60
CA LEU A 57 -8.43 -13.36 6.48
C LEU A 57 -8.68 -14.87 6.60
N GLY A 58 -7.63 -15.70 6.61
CA GLY A 58 -7.75 -17.15 6.68
C GLY A 58 -8.44 -17.82 5.48
N LYS A 59 -8.49 -17.12 4.32
CA LYS A 59 -9.03 -17.60 3.05
C LYS A 59 -8.18 -17.10 1.90
N GLU A 60 -8.18 -17.77 0.76
CA GLU A 60 -7.49 -17.27 -0.43
C GLU A 60 -8.05 -15.92 -0.87
N VAL A 61 -7.17 -14.95 -1.03
CA VAL A 61 -7.48 -13.59 -1.46
C VAL A 61 -6.60 -13.24 -2.65
N TYR A 62 -7.24 -12.80 -3.72
CA TYR A 62 -6.56 -12.46 -4.96
C TYR A 62 -6.37 -10.95 -5.09
N HIS A 63 -5.27 -10.57 -5.71
CA HIS A 63 -4.97 -9.20 -6.06
C HIS A 63 -5.48 -8.91 -7.47
N TYR A 64 -6.47 -8.02 -7.57
CA TYR A 64 -7.08 -7.66 -8.85
C TYR A 64 -6.48 -6.36 -9.38
N HIS A 65 -6.11 -6.35 -10.65
CA HIS A 65 -5.63 -5.15 -11.33
C HIS A 65 -5.91 -5.23 -12.84
N LEU A 66 -5.99 -4.06 -13.50
CA LEU A 66 -6.23 -3.95 -14.93
C LEU A 66 -4.96 -3.49 -15.63
N HIS A 67 -4.54 -4.24 -16.63
CA HIS A 67 -3.52 -3.84 -17.58
C HIS A 67 -4.17 -3.43 -18.89
N ALA A 68 -3.90 -2.20 -19.37
CA ALA A 68 -4.35 -1.73 -20.66
C ALA A 68 -3.19 -1.19 -21.50
N MET A 69 -3.15 -1.61 -22.76
CA MET A 69 -2.20 -1.14 -23.76
C MET A 69 -2.92 -0.20 -24.72
N VAL A 70 -2.48 1.06 -24.75
CA VAL A 70 -3.09 2.11 -25.57
C VAL A 70 -2.06 2.76 -26.49
N LEU A 71 -2.48 3.14 -27.70
CA LEU A 71 -1.66 3.94 -28.62
C LEU A 71 -1.77 5.43 -28.26
N PRO A 72 -0.67 6.13 -28.03
CA PRO A 72 -0.68 7.56 -27.75
C PRO A 72 -0.82 8.38 -29.05
N VAL A 73 -2.04 8.31 -29.63
CA VAL A 73 -2.37 9.02 -30.86
C VAL A 73 -2.67 10.49 -30.57
N VAL A 74 -2.09 11.38 -31.38
CA VAL A 74 -2.34 12.82 -31.37
C VAL A 74 -2.52 13.31 -32.79
N GLU A 75 -3.42 14.26 -32.97
CA GLU A 75 -3.53 14.97 -34.25
C GLU A 75 -2.35 15.93 -34.44
N LYS A 76 -1.84 15.97 -35.66
CA LYS A 76 -0.78 16.88 -36.07
C LYS A 76 -1.19 17.62 -37.32
N GLU A 77 -1.25 18.92 -37.21
CA GLU A 77 -1.43 19.79 -38.36
C GLU A 77 -0.11 19.89 -39.15
N ILE A 78 -0.18 19.61 -40.43
CA ILE A 78 0.90 19.85 -41.38
C ILE A 78 0.58 21.14 -42.09
N LEU A 79 1.45 22.12 -41.91
CA LEU A 79 1.27 23.43 -42.50
C LEU A 79 1.90 23.52 -43.88
N TRP A 80 1.31 24.34 -44.78
CA TRP A 80 1.96 24.70 -46.02
C TRP A 80 3.30 25.36 -45.75
N SER A 81 4.29 24.91 -46.50
CA SER A 81 5.65 25.47 -46.41
C SER A 81 5.69 26.99 -46.66
N LYS A 82 6.54 27.68 -45.93
CA LYS A 82 6.83 29.09 -46.19
C LYS A 82 7.36 29.36 -47.61
N ARG A 83 7.81 28.30 -48.33
CA ARG A 83 8.25 28.35 -49.72
C ARG A 83 7.13 27.97 -50.72
N CYS A 84 5.89 27.83 -50.29
CA CYS A 84 4.75 27.56 -51.17
C CYS A 84 4.67 28.63 -52.25
N LYS A 85 4.37 28.25 -53.49
CA LYS A 85 4.23 29.18 -54.64
C LYS A 85 3.10 30.18 -54.40
N ASP A 86 2.00 29.71 -53.80
CA ASP A 86 0.88 30.56 -53.41
C ASP A 86 1.16 31.20 -52.04
N PRO A 87 1.29 32.55 -51.99
CA PRO A 87 1.53 33.27 -50.76
C PRO A 87 0.41 33.16 -49.73
N GLU A 88 -0.85 32.99 -50.15
CA GLU A 88 -2.01 32.95 -49.26
C GLU A 88 -2.09 31.60 -48.50
N LEU A 89 -1.53 30.55 -49.08
CA LEU A 89 -1.48 29.25 -48.43
C LEU A 89 -0.35 29.10 -47.41
N ARG A 90 0.65 29.95 -47.41
CA ARG A 90 1.82 29.83 -46.53
C ARG A 90 1.47 29.90 -45.07
N GLY A 91 1.75 28.83 -44.32
CA GLY A 91 1.46 28.74 -42.90
C GLY A 91 0.03 28.36 -42.55
N THR A 92 -0.85 28.19 -43.56
CA THR A 92 -2.17 27.60 -43.33
C THR A 92 -2.07 26.08 -43.20
N VAL A 93 -3.11 25.42 -42.62
CA VAL A 93 -3.16 23.98 -42.48
C VAL A 93 -3.33 23.34 -43.87
N LYS A 94 -2.39 22.47 -44.24
CA LYS A 94 -2.43 21.69 -45.48
C LYS A 94 -3.22 20.42 -45.29
N GLU A 95 -2.95 19.73 -44.18
CA GLU A 95 -3.61 18.46 -43.83
C GLU A 95 -3.47 18.22 -42.32
N VAL A 96 -4.36 17.42 -41.78
CA VAL A 96 -4.28 16.90 -40.38
C VAL A 96 -4.02 15.39 -40.46
N VAL A 97 -2.99 14.93 -39.78
CA VAL A 97 -2.62 13.51 -39.74
C VAL A 97 -2.57 13.01 -38.30
N ASN A 98 -2.96 11.76 -38.13
CA ASN A 98 -2.78 11.08 -36.88
C ASN A 98 -1.32 10.66 -36.71
N GLN A 99 -0.70 11.01 -35.61
CA GLN A 99 0.67 10.67 -35.25
C GLN A 99 0.73 9.96 -33.91
N ILE A 100 1.45 8.86 -33.83
CA ILE A 100 1.77 8.24 -32.54
C ILE A 100 2.89 9.08 -31.91
N SER A 101 2.62 9.64 -30.75
CA SER A 101 3.58 10.47 -30.03
C SER A 101 3.33 10.46 -28.51
N HIS A 102 4.13 9.66 -27.80
CA HIS A 102 4.08 9.56 -26.35
C HIS A 102 4.26 10.93 -25.67
N SER A 103 5.32 11.68 -26.03
CA SER A 103 5.65 12.97 -25.41
C SER A 103 4.61 14.06 -25.60
N LYS A 104 3.85 14.02 -26.71
CA LYS A 104 2.78 14.98 -26.96
C LYS A 104 1.48 14.57 -26.27
N LYS A 105 1.12 13.27 -26.33
CA LYS A 105 -0.09 12.74 -25.68
C LYS A 105 -0.06 12.94 -24.17
N TRP A 106 1.12 12.71 -23.58
CA TRP A 106 1.35 12.81 -22.14
C TRP A 106 1.90 14.18 -21.70
N LYS A 107 1.74 15.21 -22.54
CA LYS A 107 2.09 16.56 -22.15
C LYS A 107 1.02 17.13 -21.22
N SER A 108 1.46 17.65 -20.07
CA SER A 108 0.60 18.39 -19.15
C SER A 108 0.84 19.88 -19.31
N ASP A 109 -0.23 20.64 -19.38
CA ASP A 109 -0.23 22.11 -19.39
C ASP A 109 -0.77 22.70 -18.06
N ILE A 110 -1.06 21.85 -17.07
CA ILE A 110 -1.55 22.26 -15.75
C ILE A 110 -0.35 22.60 -14.86
N PRO A 111 -0.19 23.87 -14.44
CA PRO A 111 0.93 24.26 -13.60
C PRO A 111 0.86 23.62 -12.21
N LEU A 112 2.02 23.27 -11.68
CA LEU A 112 2.19 22.96 -10.26
C LEU A 112 2.12 24.28 -9.48
N VAL A 113 1.28 24.30 -8.44
CA VAL A 113 1.11 25.48 -7.59
C VAL A 113 1.51 25.18 -6.14
N ASP A 114 1.94 26.20 -5.43
CA ASP A 114 2.18 26.15 -3.99
C ASP A 114 0.85 26.19 -3.19
N GLU A 115 0.93 26.12 -1.87
CA GLU A 115 -0.24 26.19 -0.96
C GLU A 115 -1.03 27.51 -1.11
N LYS A 116 -0.42 28.54 -1.69
CA LYS A 116 -1.04 29.86 -1.92
C LYS A 116 -1.60 30.01 -3.34
N GLY A 117 -1.47 28.98 -4.17
CA GLY A 117 -1.94 29.00 -5.56
C GLY A 117 -0.98 29.62 -6.56
N ASN A 118 0.27 29.95 -6.18
CA ASN A 118 1.25 30.49 -7.09
C ASN A 118 1.98 29.40 -7.87
N PRO A 119 2.25 29.57 -9.18
CA PRO A 119 2.99 28.60 -9.96
C PRO A 119 4.41 28.37 -9.44
N LEU A 120 4.76 27.10 -9.23
CA LEU A 120 6.13 26.71 -8.92
C LEU A 120 7.01 26.86 -10.17
N LEU A 121 8.19 27.48 -10.01
CA LEU A 121 9.10 27.73 -11.11
C LEU A 121 10.34 26.84 -11.01
N ARG A 122 10.84 26.41 -12.16
CA ARG A 122 12.17 25.78 -12.29
C ARG A 122 13.27 26.82 -12.08
N LYS A 123 14.52 26.37 -11.88
CA LYS A 123 15.70 27.23 -11.76
C LYS A 123 15.88 28.22 -12.93
N ASN A 124 15.35 27.90 -14.11
CA ASN A 124 15.39 28.72 -15.32
C ASN A 124 14.18 29.68 -15.47
N GLY A 125 13.36 29.84 -14.43
CA GLY A 125 12.19 30.72 -14.43
C GLY A 125 10.95 30.17 -15.15
N LYS A 126 11.02 28.96 -15.75
CA LYS A 126 9.86 28.35 -16.43
C LYS A 126 8.95 27.66 -15.43
N PRO A 127 7.61 27.67 -15.63
CA PRO A 127 6.68 26.98 -14.75
C PRO A 127 6.94 25.47 -14.74
N MET A 128 6.72 24.87 -13.58
CA MET A 128 6.63 23.42 -13.43
C MET A 128 5.20 22.98 -13.70
N PHE A 129 5.03 21.86 -14.39
CA PHE A 129 3.72 21.30 -14.69
C PHE A 129 3.50 20.02 -13.91
N ARG A 130 2.24 19.74 -13.59
CA ARG A 130 1.84 18.47 -13.00
C ARG A 130 2.18 17.33 -13.95
N ALA A 131 2.60 16.20 -13.39
CA ALA A 131 2.78 14.98 -14.18
C ALA A 131 1.43 14.51 -14.76
N SER A 132 1.40 14.15 -16.02
CA SER A 132 0.17 13.72 -16.71
C SER A 132 -0.48 12.52 -16.05
N TYR A 133 0.29 11.57 -15.53
CA TYR A 133 -0.25 10.42 -14.81
C TYR A 133 -1.00 10.83 -13.52
N SER A 134 -0.55 11.89 -12.84
CA SER A 134 -1.24 12.42 -11.66
C SER A 134 -2.60 13.05 -12.02
N ILE A 135 -2.69 13.66 -13.20
CA ILE A 135 -3.95 14.20 -13.74
C ILE A 135 -4.88 13.04 -14.09
N LEU A 136 -4.35 12.03 -14.77
CA LEU A 136 -5.12 10.82 -15.14
C LEU A 136 -5.66 10.08 -13.89
N GLN A 137 -4.91 10.07 -12.80
CA GLN A 137 -5.38 9.52 -11.52
C GLN A 137 -6.56 10.31 -10.95
N ASP A 138 -6.53 11.66 -11.03
CA ASP A 138 -7.66 12.50 -10.60
C ASP A 138 -8.91 12.24 -11.46
N GLU A 139 -8.72 12.20 -12.77
CA GLU A 139 -9.81 11.95 -13.71
C GLU A 139 -10.44 10.57 -13.50
N LEU A 140 -9.63 9.53 -13.37
CA LEU A 140 -10.12 8.18 -13.06
C LEU A 140 -10.85 8.15 -11.71
N PHE A 141 -10.29 8.76 -10.67
CA PHE A 141 -10.92 8.79 -9.35
C PHE A 141 -12.29 9.47 -9.39
N ASN A 142 -12.40 10.60 -10.08
CA ASN A 142 -13.65 11.34 -10.22
C ASN A 142 -14.67 10.52 -11.03
N HIS A 143 -14.28 9.97 -12.19
CA HIS A 143 -15.12 9.13 -13.03
C HIS A 143 -15.69 7.93 -12.26
N MET A 144 -14.84 7.17 -11.58
CA MET A 144 -15.26 6.01 -10.82
C MET A 144 -16.19 6.39 -9.65
N THR A 145 -15.93 7.53 -9.00
CA THR A 145 -16.78 8.04 -7.92
C THR A 145 -18.16 8.45 -8.43
N GLU A 146 -18.23 9.11 -9.58
CA GLU A 146 -19.49 9.50 -10.26
C GLU A 146 -20.29 8.28 -10.69
N LYS A 147 -19.63 7.20 -11.13
CA LYS A 147 -20.25 5.91 -11.46
C LYS A 147 -20.68 5.09 -10.24
N GLY A 148 -20.45 5.60 -9.04
CA GLY A 148 -20.96 5.01 -7.80
C GLY A 148 -19.95 4.15 -7.03
N PHE A 149 -18.74 3.97 -7.53
CA PHE A 149 -17.67 3.29 -6.81
C PHE A 149 -17.07 4.23 -5.74
N LYS A 150 -17.43 4.02 -4.47
CA LYS A 150 -17.01 4.87 -3.34
C LYS A 150 -16.16 4.10 -2.36
N GLY A 151 -15.29 4.82 -1.64
CA GLY A 151 -14.50 4.24 -0.55
C GLY A 151 -13.13 3.70 -0.95
N PHE A 152 -12.76 3.72 -2.22
CA PHE A 152 -11.36 3.54 -2.61
C PHE A 152 -10.60 4.87 -2.52
N GLN A 153 -9.29 4.79 -2.41
CA GLN A 153 -8.44 5.97 -2.29
C GLN A 153 -7.77 6.28 -3.62
N ARG A 154 -7.73 7.55 -3.95
CA ARG A 154 -6.83 8.04 -4.98
C ARG A 154 -5.40 7.76 -4.54
N GLY A 155 -4.51 7.38 -5.47
CA GLY A 155 -3.09 7.25 -5.20
C GLY A 155 -2.48 8.53 -4.61
N GLU A 156 -1.35 8.39 -3.91
CA GLU A 156 -0.68 9.51 -3.24
C GLU A 156 -0.37 10.66 -4.21
N TYR A 157 -0.80 11.85 -3.84
CA TYR A 157 -0.63 13.04 -4.67
C TYR A 157 0.84 13.44 -4.77
N GLY A 158 1.33 13.58 -6.00
CA GLY A 158 2.72 13.97 -6.24
C GLY A 158 3.76 12.87 -5.94
N SER A 159 3.32 11.65 -5.68
CA SER A 159 4.24 10.52 -5.51
C SER A 159 5.11 10.35 -6.76
N THR A 160 6.41 10.26 -6.54
CA THR A 160 7.41 9.88 -7.55
C THR A 160 7.91 8.45 -7.33
N ALA A 161 7.22 7.69 -6.46
CA ALA A 161 7.58 6.31 -6.18
C ALA A 161 7.49 5.49 -7.47
N GLU A 162 8.57 4.81 -7.81
CA GLU A 162 8.57 3.84 -8.90
C GLU A 162 7.67 2.65 -8.53
N HIS A 163 6.96 2.13 -9.53
CA HIS A 163 6.21 0.90 -9.35
C HIS A 163 7.18 -0.23 -9.05
N LEU A 164 7.03 -0.83 -7.88
CA LEU A 164 7.77 -2.03 -7.53
C LEU A 164 7.23 -3.19 -8.37
N THR A 165 8.12 -4.06 -8.83
CA THR A 165 7.67 -5.35 -9.36
C THR A 165 6.97 -6.15 -8.27
N SER A 166 6.10 -7.10 -8.63
CA SER A 166 5.41 -7.96 -7.65
C SER A 166 6.39 -8.61 -6.66
N LEU A 167 7.55 -9.05 -7.15
CA LEU A 167 8.60 -9.61 -6.30
C LEU A 167 9.21 -8.59 -5.34
N GLN A 168 9.51 -7.38 -5.80
CA GLN A 168 10.04 -6.31 -4.96
C GLN A 168 9.03 -5.89 -3.89
N TYR A 169 7.75 -5.85 -4.25
CA TYR A 169 6.67 -5.57 -3.30
C TYR A 169 6.57 -6.65 -2.23
N GLN A 170 6.59 -7.94 -2.62
CA GLN A 170 6.60 -9.06 -1.68
C GLN A 170 7.81 -8.99 -0.73
N ILE A 171 9.02 -8.80 -1.25
CA ILE A 171 10.22 -8.64 -0.42
C ILE A 171 10.07 -7.50 0.59
N LYS A 172 9.52 -6.36 0.16
CA LYS A 172 9.27 -5.22 1.05
C LYS A 172 8.28 -5.57 2.15
N GLN A 173 7.18 -6.25 1.84
CA GLN A 173 6.17 -6.69 2.81
C GLN A 173 6.75 -7.71 3.79
N ASP A 174 7.46 -8.71 3.29
CA ASP A 174 8.09 -9.74 4.13
C ASP A 174 9.15 -9.15 5.06
N THR A 175 9.93 -8.19 4.58
CA THR A 175 10.89 -7.46 5.43
C THR A 175 10.18 -6.72 6.57
N GLN A 176 9.08 -6.02 6.28
CA GLN A 176 8.30 -5.35 7.32
C GLN A 176 7.67 -6.33 8.32
N ARG A 177 7.26 -7.52 7.87
CA ARG A 177 6.75 -8.59 8.74
C ARG A 177 7.84 -9.13 9.65
N LEU A 178 9.02 -9.41 9.10
CA LEU A 178 10.17 -9.85 9.87
C LEU A 178 10.54 -8.84 10.96
N ASP A 179 10.59 -7.55 10.65
CA ASP A 179 10.86 -6.50 11.61
C ASP A 179 9.83 -6.49 12.76
N LYS A 180 8.54 -6.61 12.43
CA LYS A 180 7.47 -6.70 13.44
C LYS A 180 7.60 -7.95 14.32
N LEU A 181 7.91 -9.09 13.73
CA LEU A 181 8.12 -10.34 14.46
C LEU A 181 9.34 -10.25 15.37
N GLN A 182 10.45 -9.70 14.90
CA GLN A 182 11.65 -9.47 15.70
C GLN A 182 11.37 -8.56 16.91
N GLN A 183 10.61 -7.48 16.70
CA GLN A 183 10.19 -6.60 17.80
C GLN A 183 9.31 -7.33 18.83
N ARG A 184 8.40 -8.20 18.37
CA ARG A 184 7.58 -9.04 19.26
C ARG A 184 8.42 -10.01 20.06
N ILE A 185 9.32 -10.74 19.39
CA ILE A 185 10.26 -11.66 20.04
C ILE A 185 11.09 -10.92 21.10
N GLN A 186 11.59 -9.74 20.76
CA GLN A 186 12.40 -8.94 21.69
C GLN A 186 11.60 -8.50 22.93
N LYS A 187 10.33 -8.08 22.73
CA LYS A 187 9.40 -7.76 23.83
C LYS A 187 9.11 -8.97 24.73
N GLU A 188 8.87 -10.12 24.14
CA GLU A 188 8.62 -11.36 24.90
C GLU A 188 9.89 -11.85 25.62
N GLN A 189 11.07 -11.75 24.98
CA GLN A 189 12.34 -12.05 25.63
C GLN A 189 12.64 -11.14 26.82
N VAL A 190 12.29 -9.85 26.73
CA VAL A 190 12.44 -8.92 27.87
C VAL A 190 11.50 -9.33 29.01
N LYS A 191 10.23 -9.66 28.71
CA LYS A 191 9.28 -10.17 29.71
C LYS A 191 9.80 -11.48 30.33
N TYR A 192 10.26 -12.41 29.49
CA TYR A 192 10.80 -13.67 29.95
C TYR A 192 12.02 -13.48 30.86
N LYS A 193 12.96 -12.61 30.50
CA LYS A 193 14.10 -12.28 31.33
C LYS A 193 13.72 -11.60 32.64
N SER A 194 12.71 -10.72 32.63
CA SER A 194 12.23 -10.07 33.85
C SER A 194 11.49 -11.04 34.78
N SER A 195 10.80 -12.04 34.24
CA SER A 195 10.19 -13.10 35.05
C SER A 195 11.19 -14.14 35.52
N HIS A 196 12.28 -14.37 34.79
CA HIS A 196 13.36 -15.33 35.15
C HIS A 196 14.38 -14.80 36.15
N GLN A 197 14.37 -13.50 36.47
CA GLN A 197 15.22 -12.98 37.55
C GLN A 197 14.85 -13.50 38.96
N ILE A 198 13.75 -14.23 39.05
CA ILE A 198 13.28 -14.82 40.32
C ILE A 198 13.22 -16.36 40.24
N PHE A 199 14.02 -17.00 39.38
CA PHE A 199 14.15 -18.45 39.39
C PHE A 199 15.04 -18.90 40.53
N LYS A 200 14.45 -19.20 41.70
CA LYS A 200 15.10 -20.01 42.71
C LYS A 200 14.75 -21.48 42.45
N THR A 201 15.77 -22.30 42.44
CA THR A 201 15.58 -23.77 42.39
C THR A 201 14.81 -24.25 43.62
N TYR A 202 14.17 -25.41 43.55
CA TYR A 202 13.49 -26.00 44.71
C TYR A 202 14.37 -26.03 45.95
N ASN A 203 15.66 -26.36 45.80
CA ASN A 203 16.64 -26.41 46.91
C ASN A 203 16.89 -25.03 47.54
N GLU A 204 16.91 -23.96 46.73
CA GLU A 204 17.04 -22.58 47.20
C GLU A 204 15.79 -22.11 47.95
N ILE A 205 14.59 -22.50 47.46
CA ILE A 205 13.33 -22.23 48.17
C ILE A 205 13.25 -22.98 49.48
N ASP A 206 13.63 -24.26 49.50
CA ASP A 206 13.65 -25.10 50.70
C ASP A 206 14.68 -24.61 51.72
N SER A 207 15.73 -23.94 51.27
CA SER A 207 16.74 -23.35 52.13
C SER A 207 16.36 -21.97 52.72
N MET A 208 15.25 -21.38 52.20
CA MET A 208 14.73 -20.10 52.68
C MET A 208 14.11 -20.27 54.07
N GLY A 209 14.80 -19.86 55.07
CA GLY A 209 14.30 -19.84 56.43
C GLY A 209 15.08 -20.76 57.37
N GLN A 210 15.18 -20.34 58.62
CA GLN A 210 15.88 -21.02 59.69
C GLN A 210 14.90 -21.45 60.77
N LYS A 211 15.02 -22.70 61.25
CA LYS A 211 14.26 -23.15 62.39
C LYS A 211 14.73 -22.42 63.63
N THR A 212 13.81 -21.74 64.31
CA THR A 212 14.05 -21.13 65.60
C THR A 212 13.99 -22.17 66.71
N PHE A 213 14.56 -21.83 67.85
CA PHE A 213 14.53 -22.70 69.06
C PHE A 213 13.10 -23.08 69.51
N THR A 214 12.12 -22.28 69.12
CA THR A 214 10.69 -22.51 69.41
C THR A 214 9.98 -23.32 68.34
N GLY A 215 10.72 -23.92 67.37
CA GLY A 215 10.16 -24.74 66.29
C GLY A 215 9.46 -23.95 65.17
N LYS A 216 9.47 -22.63 65.22
CA LYS A 216 8.96 -21.76 64.15
C LYS A 216 10.02 -21.52 63.07
N MET A 217 9.57 -21.33 61.83
CA MET A 217 10.48 -20.88 60.74
C MET A 217 10.59 -19.37 60.75
N ALA A 218 11.80 -18.85 60.84
CA ALA A 218 12.09 -17.45 60.62
C ALA A 218 12.61 -17.24 59.21
N ILE A 219 11.98 -16.36 58.46
CA ILE A 219 12.34 -16.03 57.08
C ILE A 219 12.75 -14.56 57.03
N SER A 220 13.81 -14.23 56.25
CA SER A 220 14.21 -12.85 56.06
C SER A 220 13.12 -12.05 55.36
N LYS A 221 13.12 -10.74 55.52
CA LYS A 221 12.13 -9.87 54.87
C LYS A 221 12.27 -9.89 53.34
N GLU A 222 13.48 -10.08 52.85
CA GLU A 222 13.83 -10.22 51.44
C GLU A 222 13.29 -11.55 50.90
N ASP A 223 13.62 -12.68 51.54
CA ASP A 223 13.11 -14.01 51.15
C ASP A 223 11.58 -14.10 51.15
N TYR A 224 10.95 -13.47 52.15
CA TYR A 224 9.46 -13.41 52.20
C TYR A 224 8.89 -12.68 51.02
N LYS A 225 9.48 -11.53 50.59
CA LYS A 225 9.04 -10.79 49.40
C LYS A 225 9.19 -11.63 48.15
N GLU A 226 10.33 -12.30 47.98
CA GLU A 226 10.58 -13.15 46.81
C GLU A 226 9.61 -14.34 46.75
N LEU A 227 9.35 -15.04 47.83
CA LEU A 227 8.36 -16.11 47.91
C LEU A 227 6.95 -15.61 47.59
N THR A 228 6.59 -14.41 48.03
CA THR A 228 5.30 -13.81 47.76
C THR A 228 5.13 -13.50 46.25
N ILE A 229 6.19 -13.05 45.57
CA ILE A 229 6.18 -12.80 44.14
C ILE A 229 6.04 -14.12 43.37
N LEU A 230 6.88 -15.12 43.69
CA LEU A 230 6.83 -16.46 43.08
C LEU A 230 5.44 -17.12 43.25
N ALA A 231 4.84 -16.99 44.42
CA ALA A 231 3.50 -17.54 44.71
C ALA A 231 2.43 -16.86 43.85
N LYS A 232 2.49 -15.51 43.68
CA LYS A 232 1.56 -14.76 42.83
C LYS A 232 1.69 -15.13 41.36
N GLU A 233 2.93 -15.27 40.86
CA GLU A 233 3.21 -15.71 39.48
C GLU A 233 2.71 -17.15 39.25
N GLY A 234 2.92 -18.05 40.18
CA GLY A 234 2.40 -19.42 40.10
C GLY A 234 0.86 -19.49 40.04
N ILE A 235 0.16 -18.61 40.77
CA ILE A 235 -1.29 -18.53 40.69
C ILE A 235 -1.75 -17.99 39.33
N THR A 236 -1.09 -16.96 38.81
CA THR A 236 -1.41 -16.38 37.51
C THR A 236 -1.18 -17.37 36.37
N SER A 237 -0.04 -18.06 36.37
CA SER A 237 0.26 -19.09 35.35
C SER A 237 -0.73 -20.26 35.37
N ARG A 238 -1.17 -20.71 36.55
CA ARG A 238 -2.22 -21.72 36.66
C ARG A 238 -3.56 -21.26 36.11
N ALA A 239 -3.92 -19.99 36.30
CA ALA A 239 -5.16 -19.43 35.75
C ALA A 239 -5.09 -19.31 34.22
N GLU A 240 -3.93 -19.00 33.65
CA GLU A 240 -3.71 -18.97 32.20
C GLU A 240 -3.75 -20.37 31.57
N ILE A 241 -3.11 -21.36 32.20
CA ILE A 241 -3.15 -22.76 31.74
C ILE A 241 -4.59 -23.29 31.71
N ARG A 242 -5.39 -23.02 32.72
CA ARG A 242 -6.81 -23.43 32.73
C ARG A 242 -7.63 -22.84 31.59
N LYS A 243 -7.34 -21.58 31.21
CA LYS A 243 -8.02 -20.93 30.07
C LYS A 243 -7.62 -21.50 28.72
N LEU A 244 -6.48 -22.18 28.61
CA LEU A 244 -6.00 -22.84 27.40
C LEU A 244 -6.48 -24.28 27.29
N GLU A 245 -6.97 -24.89 28.41
CA GLU A 245 -7.49 -26.23 28.48
C GLU A 245 -9.03 -26.28 28.31
N GLU A 246 -9.71 -25.13 28.41
CA GLU A 246 -11.15 -24.93 28.10
C GLU A 246 -11.34 -24.51 26.63
#